data_c8b6078f5171a7830a264f531560875d
#
_entry.id   c8b6078f5171a7830a264f531560875d
#
_cell.length_a   1.000
_cell.length_b   1.000
_cell.length_c   1.000
_cell.angle_alpha   90.00
_cell.angle_beta   90.00
_cell.angle_gamma   90.00
#
_symmetry.space_group_name_H-M   'P 1'
#
loop_
_entity.id
_entity.type
_entity.pdbx_description
1 polymer ?
#
loop_
_entity_poly.entity_id
_entity_poly.type
_entity_poly.pdbx_seq_one_letter_code
_entity_poly.pdbx_strand_id
1 'polypeptide(L)'
;MLLSITSSERIPLSTSIDNLSHRELICGFLSGKDDIMNWEPSDLFQFCYDTTPIKGSLDEVMAVVDENAVNRAIKIGACNIFHGCIHNMLHEKNEDILRGLYKSASFVVQAIVFKQTGNYIKHQEELLTVATHNEQVIINIFLSLKKGGTVDFTPMSETLFAWSKKWIAENS
;
A
#
# COMPACT_ATOMS: atom_id res chain seq x y z
N MET A 1 -4.49 12.18 8.67
CA MET A 1 -4.74 13.63 8.85
C MET A 1 -3.47 14.35 8.47
N LEU A 2 -3.48 15.08 7.36
CA LEU A 2 -2.35 15.90 6.95
C LEU A 2 -2.48 17.25 7.64
N LEU A 3 -1.51 17.62 8.44
CA LEU A 3 -1.35 18.98 8.96
C LEU A 3 -0.16 19.60 8.23
N SER A 4 -0.41 20.55 7.35
CA SER A 4 0.65 21.41 6.82
C SER A 4 1.06 22.37 7.92
N ILE A 5 2.26 22.20 8.44
CA ILE A 5 2.86 23.14 9.41
C ILE A 5 3.95 23.90 8.67
N THR A 6 3.82 25.22 8.61
CA THR A 6 4.92 26.09 8.17
C THR A 6 6.04 26.02 9.18
N SER A 7 7.29 26.08 8.73
CA SER A 7 8.52 25.85 9.50
C SER A 7 8.73 26.75 10.73
N SER A 8 7.85 27.71 10.98
CA SER A 8 7.93 28.66 12.11
C SER A 8 7.08 28.29 13.34
N GLU A 9 6.19 27.30 13.23
CA GLU A 9 5.33 26.88 14.34
C GLU A 9 5.58 25.42 14.72
N ARG A 10 6.70 25.16 15.37
CA ARG A 10 6.91 23.88 16.08
C ARG A 10 6.05 23.85 17.34
N ILE A 11 4.75 23.70 17.19
CA ILE A 11 3.93 23.22 18.31
C ILE A 11 4.42 21.82 18.61
N PRO A 12 4.70 21.46 19.87
CA PRO A 12 4.99 20.07 20.21
C PRO A 12 3.76 19.23 19.85
N LEU A 13 3.82 18.62 18.67
CA LEU A 13 2.71 17.83 18.12
C LEU A 13 2.31 16.70 19.09
N SER A 14 3.31 16.15 19.79
CA SER A 14 3.11 15.19 20.88
C SER A 14 2.12 15.69 21.91
N THR A 15 2.30 16.93 22.41
CA THR A 15 1.44 17.48 23.47
C THR A 15 -0.01 17.68 22.99
N SER A 16 -0.22 18.03 21.73
CA SER A 16 -1.57 18.20 21.16
C SER A 16 -2.24 16.84 20.93
N ILE A 17 -1.48 15.82 20.48
CA ILE A 17 -2.00 14.48 20.23
C ILE A 17 -2.29 13.75 21.56
N ASP A 18 -1.45 13.94 22.57
CA ASP A 18 -1.60 13.26 23.87
C ASP A 18 -2.87 13.68 24.61
N ASN A 19 -3.45 14.83 24.27
CA ASN A 19 -4.72 15.30 24.84
C ASN A 19 -5.97 14.82 24.06
N LEU A 20 -5.80 14.06 22.96
CA LEU A 20 -6.93 13.56 22.18
C LEU A 20 -7.45 12.24 22.74
N SER A 21 -8.79 12.10 22.74
CA SER A 21 -9.42 10.80 23.03
C SER A 21 -8.95 9.76 22.00
N HIS A 22 -8.75 8.54 22.45
CA HIS A 22 -8.33 7.42 21.60
C HIS A 22 -6.97 7.67 20.91
N ARG A 23 -6.01 8.17 21.66
CA ARG A 23 -4.63 8.40 21.21
C ARG A 23 -4.03 7.19 20.50
N GLU A 24 -4.37 6.00 20.96
CA GLU A 24 -3.92 4.71 20.41
C GLU A 24 -4.39 4.44 18.98
N LEU A 25 -5.47 5.10 18.53
CA LEU A 25 -6.00 4.96 17.17
C LEU A 25 -5.41 5.99 16.20
N ILE A 26 -4.63 6.93 16.71
CA ILE A 26 -4.04 7.98 15.89
C ILE A 26 -2.77 7.42 15.26
N CYS A 27 -2.88 7.10 13.96
CA CYS A 27 -1.74 6.81 13.10
C CYS A 27 -1.60 7.97 12.12
N GLY A 28 -0.47 8.64 12.12
CA GLY A 28 -0.29 9.85 11.33
C GLY A 28 1.05 9.93 10.64
N PHE A 29 1.01 10.40 9.41
CA PHE A 29 2.14 10.93 8.69
C PHE A 29 2.07 12.45 8.75
N LEU A 30 3.13 13.08 9.25
CA LEU A 30 3.24 14.53 9.32
C LEU A 30 4.33 14.97 8.37
N SER A 31 3.97 15.87 7.44
CA SER A 31 4.92 16.42 6.48
C SER A 31 4.53 17.84 6.08
N GLY A 32 5.52 18.63 5.70
CA GLY A 32 5.30 19.91 5.03
C GLY A 32 4.90 19.69 3.56
N LYS A 33 4.36 20.75 2.92
CA LYS A 33 4.02 20.71 1.50
C LYS A 33 5.25 20.36 0.64
N ASP A 34 6.37 21.03 0.90
CA ASP A 34 7.60 20.84 0.12
C ASP A 34 8.16 19.41 0.25
N ASP A 35 8.06 18.83 1.44
CA ASP A 35 8.49 17.45 1.67
C ASP A 35 7.65 16.46 0.83
N ILE A 36 6.31 16.66 0.82
CA ILE A 36 5.40 15.82 0.02
C ILE A 36 5.65 16.00 -1.47
N MET A 37 5.83 17.23 -1.94
CA MET A 37 6.08 17.52 -3.36
C MET A 37 7.40 16.94 -3.87
N ASN A 38 8.36 16.69 -2.97
CA ASN A 38 9.64 16.03 -3.28
C ASN A 38 9.66 14.53 -2.92
N TRP A 39 8.53 13.98 -2.47
CA TRP A 39 8.44 12.55 -2.14
C TRP A 39 8.45 11.69 -3.41
N GLU A 40 8.76 10.41 -3.26
CA GLU A 40 8.74 9.47 -4.38
C GLU A 40 7.31 9.33 -4.97
N PRO A 41 7.09 9.67 -6.25
CA PRO A 41 5.74 9.67 -6.82
C PRO A 41 5.02 8.32 -6.77
N SER A 42 5.75 7.21 -6.77
CA SER A 42 5.16 5.88 -6.63
C SER A 42 4.52 5.64 -5.27
N ASP A 43 5.07 6.22 -4.20
CA ASP A 43 4.46 6.16 -2.86
C ASP A 43 3.26 7.13 -2.77
N LEU A 44 3.35 8.29 -3.45
CA LEU A 44 2.26 9.26 -3.50
C LEU A 44 1.02 8.72 -4.22
N PHE A 45 1.17 7.80 -5.16
CA PHE A 45 0.05 7.21 -5.88
C PHE A 45 -1.01 6.69 -4.91
N GLN A 46 -0.66 5.77 -4.04
CA GLN A 46 -1.61 5.19 -3.09
C GLN A 46 -2.06 6.21 -2.04
N PHE A 47 -1.13 7.02 -1.54
CA PHE A 47 -1.44 8.08 -0.58
C PHE A 47 -2.54 9.01 -1.10
N CYS A 48 -2.43 9.50 -2.34
CA CYS A 48 -3.40 10.43 -2.92
C CYS A 48 -4.78 9.79 -3.11
N TYR A 49 -4.83 8.57 -3.64
CA TYR A 49 -6.11 7.91 -3.93
C TYR A 49 -6.82 7.38 -2.68
N ASP A 50 -6.09 6.95 -1.66
CA ASP A 50 -6.68 6.47 -0.40
C ASP A 50 -7.05 7.59 0.57
N THR A 51 -6.46 8.78 0.40
CA THR A 51 -6.73 9.93 1.27
C THR A 51 -7.98 10.68 0.84
N THR A 52 -8.76 11.12 1.83
CA THR A 52 -9.85 12.09 1.63
C THR A 52 -9.45 13.38 2.33
N PRO A 53 -9.18 14.48 1.62
CA PRO A 53 -8.79 15.72 2.24
C PRO A 53 -9.95 16.32 3.07
N ILE A 54 -9.68 16.67 4.32
CA ILE A 54 -10.65 17.37 5.19
C ILE A 54 -10.60 18.88 4.95
N LYS A 55 -9.41 19.38 4.61
CA LYS A 55 -9.18 20.81 4.31
C LYS A 55 -8.14 20.91 3.20
N GLY A 56 -8.40 21.76 2.22
CA GLY A 56 -7.55 21.93 1.04
C GLY A 56 -7.81 20.88 -0.03
N SER A 57 -6.84 20.69 -0.93
CA SER A 57 -6.89 19.75 -2.06
C SER A 57 -5.58 18.99 -2.15
N LEU A 58 -5.62 17.81 -2.78
CA LEU A 58 -4.45 17.02 -3.16
C LEU A 58 -4.09 17.18 -4.66
N ASP A 59 -4.75 18.08 -5.39
CA ASP A 59 -4.62 18.20 -6.84
C ASP A 59 -3.17 18.42 -7.29
N GLU A 60 -2.42 19.28 -6.57
CA GLU A 60 -1.01 19.52 -6.88
C GLU A 60 -0.15 18.26 -6.67
N VAL A 61 -0.44 17.48 -5.63
CA VAL A 61 0.28 16.22 -5.35
C VAL A 61 -0.12 15.16 -6.36
N MET A 62 -1.40 15.08 -6.72
CA MET A 62 -1.87 14.16 -7.77
C MET A 62 -1.26 14.46 -9.14
N ALA A 63 -0.96 15.73 -9.44
CA ALA A 63 -0.36 16.12 -10.71
C ALA A 63 1.07 15.55 -10.92
N VAL A 64 1.79 15.14 -9.86
CA VAL A 64 3.10 14.50 -9.98
C VAL A 64 3.01 12.97 -10.09
N VAL A 65 1.82 12.40 -9.96
CA VAL A 65 1.57 10.95 -10.08
C VAL A 65 1.19 10.63 -11.51
N ASP A 66 2.17 10.33 -12.32
CA ASP A 66 2.01 9.94 -13.72
C ASP A 66 1.93 8.41 -13.89
N GLU A 67 1.81 7.94 -15.13
CA GLU A 67 1.82 6.51 -15.46
C GLU A 67 3.12 5.81 -15.03
N ASN A 68 4.26 6.51 -15.08
CA ASN A 68 5.53 5.97 -14.62
C ASN A 68 5.54 5.74 -13.11
N ALA A 69 4.92 6.65 -12.34
CA ALA A 69 4.76 6.49 -10.91
C ALA A 69 3.95 5.23 -10.57
N VAL A 70 2.86 4.97 -11.29
CA VAL A 70 2.04 3.76 -11.12
C VAL A 70 2.84 2.50 -11.49
N ASN A 71 3.57 2.51 -12.62
CA ASN A 71 4.41 1.39 -13.03
C ASN A 71 5.51 1.09 -11.99
N ARG A 72 6.13 2.14 -11.45
CA ARG A 72 7.13 2.01 -10.37
C ARG A 72 6.50 1.47 -9.08
N ALA A 73 5.31 1.92 -8.69
CA ALA A 73 4.59 1.40 -7.52
C ALA A 73 4.37 -0.12 -7.63
N ILE A 74 3.92 -0.60 -8.80
CA ILE A 74 3.75 -2.03 -9.07
C ILE A 74 5.10 -2.75 -8.97
N LYS A 75 6.14 -2.26 -9.66
CA LYS A 75 7.45 -2.92 -9.71
C LYS A 75 8.13 -2.95 -8.34
N ILE A 76 8.20 -1.83 -7.64
CA ILE A 76 8.82 -1.73 -6.32
C ILE A 76 8.07 -2.61 -5.32
N GLY A 77 6.73 -2.55 -5.34
CA GLY A 77 5.90 -3.39 -4.48
C GLY A 77 6.11 -4.88 -4.74
N ALA A 78 6.13 -5.31 -6.00
CA ALA A 78 6.42 -6.69 -6.38
C ALA A 78 7.83 -7.15 -5.95
N CYS A 79 8.86 -6.29 -6.11
CA CYS A 79 10.22 -6.59 -5.67
C CYS A 79 10.30 -6.76 -4.14
N ASN A 80 9.66 -5.89 -3.38
CA ASN A 80 9.64 -5.96 -1.92
C ASN A 80 8.93 -7.23 -1.43
N ILE A 81 7.80 -7.58 -2.05
CA ILE A 81 7.06 -8.81 -1.74
C ILE A 81 7.90 -10.04 -2.08
N PHE A 82 8.53 -10.08 -3.25
CA PHE A 82 9.40 -11.17 -3.68
C PHE A 82 10.54 -11.39 -2.69
N HIS A 83 11.26 -10.32 -2.33
CA HIS A 83 12.34 -10.39 -1.35
C HIS A 83 11.84 -10.84 0.02
N GLY A 84 10.75 -10.25 0.52
CA GLY A 84 10.14 -10.60 1.79
C GLY A 84 9.67 -12.07 1.84
N CYS A 85 9.08 -12.58 0.75
CA CYS A 85 8.70 -13.99 0.63
C CYS A 85 9.90 -14.92 0.79
N ILE A 86 10.98 -14.68 0.03
CA ILE A 86 12.19 -15.51 0.10
C ILE A 86 12.77 -15.48 1.51
N HIS A 87 12.92 -14.28 2.08
CA HIS A 87 13.47 -14.13 3.42
C HIS A 87 12.63 -14.88 4.46
N ASN A 88 11.30 -14.72 4.39
CA ASN A 88 10.40 -15.40 5.31
C ASN A 88 10.41 -16.93 5.15
N MET A 89 10.45 -17.44 3.91
CA MET A 89 10.51 -18.89 3.63
C MET A 89 11.80 -19.53 4.12
N LEU A 90 12.92 -18.85 4.02
CA LEU A 90 14.23 -19.40 4.34
C LEU A 90 14.62 -19.21 5.81
N HIS A 91 14.26 -18.08 6.41
CA HIS A 91 14.79 -17.67 7.70
C HIS A 91 13.72 -17.59 8.79
N GLU A 92 12.69 -16.77 8.60
CA GLU A 92 11.74 -16.44 9.68
C GLU A 92 10.66 -17.50 9.89
N LYS A 93 10.12 -18.06 8.81
CA LYS A 93 8.99 -19.01 8.80
C LYS A 93 7.80 -18.52 9.64
N ASN A 94 7.53 -17.22 9.55
CA ASN A 94 6.59 -16.50 10.40
C ASN A 94 5.29 -16.20 9.62
N GLU A 95 4.16 -16.61 10.19
CA GLU A 95 2.84 -16.42 9.60
C GLU A 95 2.41 -14.95 9.58
N ASP A 96 2.79 -14.15 10.58
CA ASP A 96 2.41 -12.73 10.65
C ASP A 96 3.13 -11.93 9.57
N ILE A 97 4.39 -12.28 9.27
CA ILE A 97 5.12 -11.72 8.13
C ILE A 97 4.37 -12.05 6.83
N LEU A 98 3.94 -13.29 6.65
CA LEU A 98 3.19 -13.70 5.45
C LEU A 98 1.85 -12.95 5.33
N ARG A 99 1.12 -12.76 6.43
CA ARG A 99 -0.09 -11.92 6.47
C ARG A 99 0.21 -10.49 6.02
N GLY A 100 1.31 -9.91 6.52
CA GLY A 100 1.78 -8.58 6.12
C GLY A 100 2.12 -8.49 4.64
N LEU A 101 2.78 -9.51 4.08
CA LEU A 101 3.11 -9.58 2.66
C LEU A 101 1.86 -9.66 1.77
N TYR A 102 0.83 -10.42 2.16
CA TYR A 102 -0.46 -10.44 1.45
C TYR A 102 -1.20 -9.11 1.54
N LYS A 103 -1.12 -8.41 2.68
CA LYS A 103 -1.63 -7.04 2.81
C LYS A 103 -0.91 -6.11 1.82
N SER A 104 0.41 -6.17 1.74
CA SER A 104 1.18 -5.37 0.78
C SER A 104 0.84 -5.73 -0.67
N ALA A 105 0.63 -7.02 -0.96
CA ALA A 105 0.23 -7.47 -2.28
C ALA A 105 -1.16 -6.94 -2.69
N SER A 106 -2.10 -6.79 -1.75
CA SER A 106 -3.41 -6.21 -2.06
C SER A 106 -3.30 -4.77 -2.58
N PHE A 107 -2.36 -4.00 -2.08
CA PHE A 107 -2.07 -2.64 -2.57
C PHE A 107 -1.44 -2.65 -3.96
N VAL A 108 -0.56 -3.60 -4.24
CA VAL A 108 -0.01 -3.76 -5.61
C VAL A 108 -1.10 -4.16 -6.59
N VAL A 109 -2.05 -5.01 -6.20
CA VAL A 109 -3.21 -5.35 -7.03
C VAL A 109 -4.08 -4.11 -7.31
N GLN A 110 -4.27 -3.21 -6.34
CA GLN A 110 -4.98 -1.95 -6.59
C GLN A 110 -4.28 -1.11 -7.68
N ALA A 111 -2.95 -1.02 -7.63
CA ALA A 111 -2.18 -0.30 -8.66
C ALA A 111 -2.27 -0.98 -10.04
N ILE A 112 -2.25 -2.33 -10.09
CA ILE A 112 -2.41 -3.10 -11.32
C ILE A 112 -3.78 -2.85 -11.95
N VAL A 113 -4.85 -2.94 -11.16
CA VAL A 113 -6.22 -2.69 -11.62
C VAL A 113 -6.39 -1.25 -12.10
N PHE A 114 -5.83 -0.29 -11.35
CA PHE A 114 -5.82 1.11 -11.77
C PHE A 114 -5.12 1.31 -13.12
N LYS A 115 -3.93 0.73 -13.30
CA LYS A 115 -3.20 0.77 -14.58
C LYS A 115 -4.03 0.20 -15.74
N GLN A 116 -4.80 -0.85 -15.50
CA GLN A 116 -5.59 -1.53 -16.54
C GLN A 116 -6.90 -0.81 -16.87
N THR A 117 -7.52 -0.16 -15.88
CA THR A 117 -8.89 0.36 -16.00
C THR A 117 -8.99 1.88 -15.91
N GLY A 118 -7.97 2.57 -15.40
CA GLY A 118 -8.01 3.98 -15.04
C GLY A 118 -8.83 4.30 -13.78
N ASN A 119 -9.44 3.29 -13.14
CA ASN A 119 -10.29 3.46 -11.97
C ASN A 119 -9.60 2.93 -10.71
N TYR A 120 -9.42 3.80 -9.70
CA TYR A 120 -8.90 3.37 -8.41
C TYR A 120 -10.01 2.79 -7.53
N ILE A 121 -9.84 1.55 -7.11
CA ILE A 121 -10.79 0.82 -6.28
C ILE A 121 -10.24 0.75 -4.85
N LYS A 122 -10.91 1.46 -3.92
CA LYS A 122 -10.48 1.53 -2.51
C LYS A 122 -10.76 0.24 -1.73
N HIS A 123 -11.89 -0.41 -2.02
CA HIS A 123 -12.34 -1.59 -1.26
C HIS A 123 -11.87 -2.87 -1.92
N GLN A 124 -11.07 -3.64 -1.20
CA GLN A 124 -10.46 -4.86 -1.74
C GLN A 124 -11.48 -5.91 -2.18
N GLU A 125 -12.66 -5.98 -1.57
CA GLU A 125 -13.74 -6.85 -2.02
C GLU A 125 -14.21 -6.54 -3.45
N GLU A 126 -14.22 -5.26 -3.83
CA GLU A 126 -14.62 -4.81 -5.17
C GLU A 126 -13.59 -5.18 -6.23
N LEU A 127 -12.30 -5.33 -5.86
CA LEU A 127 -11.26 -5.79 -6.78
C LEU A 127 -11.55 -7.16 -7.37
N LEU A 128 -12.27 -8.03 -6.65
CA LEU A 128 -12.64 -9.36 -7.12
C LEU A 128 -13.54 -9.34 -8.35
N THR A 129 -14.23 -8.22 -8.62
CA THR A 129 -15.14 -8.09 -9.78
C THR A 129 -14.42 -7.67 -11.06
N VAL A 130 -13.23 -7.08 -10.95
CA VAL A 130 -12.52 -6.45 -12.07
C VAL A 130 -11.10 -6.98 -12.27
N ALA A 131 -10.49 -7.52 -11.23
CA ALA A 131 -9.13 -8.07 -11.30
C ALA A 131 -9.09 -9.36 -12.12
N THR A 132 -7.95 -9.65 -12.73
CA THR A 132 -7.76 -10.93 -13.42
C THR A 132 -7.67 -12.09 -12.44
N HIS A 133 -7.78 -13.34 -12.94
CA HIS A 133 -7.80 -14.51 -12.09
C HIS A 133 -6.62 -14.61 -11.10
N ASN A 134 -5.41 -14.27 -11.55
CA ASN A 134 -4.22 -14.34 -10.69
C ASN A 134 -4.28 -13.33 -9.55
N GLU A 135 -4.73 -12.11 -9.82
CA GLU A 135 -4.91 -11.06 -8.83
C GLU A 135 -6.07 -11.38 -7.87
N GLN A 136 -7.16 -12.00 -8.39
CA GLN A 136 -8.27 -12.47 -7.56
C GLN A 136 -7.79 -13.50 -6.52
N VAL A 137 -6.87 -14.41 -6.87
CA VAL A 137 -6.30 -15.38 -5.92
C VAL A 137 -5.61 -14.65 -4.77
N ILE A 138 -4.79 -13.64 -5.06
CA ILE A 138 -4.09 -12.84 -4.04
C ILE A 138 -5.08 -12.13 -3.12
N ILE A 139 -6.10 -11.48 -3.70
CA ILE A 139 -7.12 -10.75 -2.93
C ILE A 139 -7.96 -11.71 -2.07
N ASN A 140 -8.36 -12.87 -2.60
CA ASN A 140 -9.13 -13.86 -1.82
C ASN A 140 -8.35 -14.36 -0.61
N ILE A 141 -7.07 -14.69 -0.78
CA ILE A 141 -6.20 -15.09 0.34
C ILE A 141 -6.09 -13.95 1.35
N PHE A 142 -5.79 -12.72 0.89
CA PHE A 142 -5.72 -11.56 1.76
C PHE A 142 -7.00 -11.36 2.58
N LEU A 143 -8.17 -11.39 1.93
CA LEU A 143 -9.45 -11.20 2.61
C LEU A 143 -9.76 -12.33 3.60
N SER A 144 -9.40 -13.57 3.29
CA SER A 144 -9.48 -14.69 4.22
C SER A 144 -8.60 -14.45 5.46
N LEU A 145 -7.34 -14.08 5.25
CA LEU A 145 -6.39 -13.79 6.33
C LEU A 145 -6.82 -12.60 7.19
N LYS A 146 -7.36 -11.54 6.58
CA LYS A 146 -7.91 -10.36 7.27
C LYS A 146 -9.09 -10.72 8.19
N LYS A 147 -9.87 -11.73 7.84
CA LYS A 147 -11.00 -12.26 8.63
C LYS A 147 -10.57 -13.29 9.69
N GLY A 148 -9.28 -13.48 9.91
CA GLY A 148 -8.75 -14.44 10.88
C GLY A 148 -8.61 -15.87 10.34
N GLY A 149 -8.64 -16.05 9.02
CA GLY A 149 -8.40 -17.34 8.38
C GLY A 149 -7.02 -17.92 8.72
N THR A 150 -6.90 -19.25 8.66
CA THR A 150 -5.65 -19.98 8.92
C THR A 150 -4.63 -19.72 7.82
N VAL A 151 -3.36 -19.70 8.20
CA VAL A 151 -2.25 -19.62 7.25
C VAL A 151 -1.83 -21.05 6.86
N ASP A 152 -1.92 -21.37 5.58
CA ASP A 152 -1.21 -22.50 5.01
C ASP A 152 0.12 -22.00 4.43
N PHE A 153 1.15 -22.03 5.28
CA PHE A 153 2.39 -21.28 5.07
C PHE A 153 3.07 -21.60 3.73
N THR A 154 3.27 -22.87 3.42
CA THR A 154 4.03 -23.25 2.22
C THR A 154 3.31 -22.88 0.93
N PRO A 155 2.07 -23.36 0.65
CA PRO A 155 1.40 -23.03 -0.60
C PRO A 155 1.06 -21.55 -0.75
N MET A 156 0.73 -20.85 0.35
CA MET A 156 0.52 -19.40 0.30
C MET A 156 1.81 -18.65 -0.02
N SER A 157 2.94 -19.04 0.56
CA SER A 157 4.25 -18.44 0.25
C SER A 157 4.65 -18.67 -1.21
N GLU A 158 4.48 -19.88 -1.73
CA GLU A 158 4.78 -20.21 -3.12
C GLU A 158 3.89 -19.46 -4.11
N THR A 159 2.60 -19.32 -3.79
CA THR A 159 1.63 -18.56 -4.59
C THR A 159 2.07 -17.08 -4.69
N LEU A 160 2.38 -16.49 -3.57
CA LEU A 160 2.77 -15.07 -3.51
C LEU A 160 4.14 -14.82 -4.16
N PHE A 161 5.08 -15.75 -3.98
CA PHE A 161 6.39 -15.72 -4.64
C PHE A 161 6.25 -15.79 -6.17
N ALA A 162 5.48 -16.74 -6.70
CA ALA A 162 5.28 -16.88 -8.13
C ALA A 162 4.58 -15.66 -8.75
N TRP A 163 3.57 -15.13 -8.06
CA TRP A 163 2.84 -13.94 -8.46
C TRP A 163 3.73 -12.69 -8.50
N SER A 164 4.52 -12.45 -7.46
CA SER A 164 5.42 -11.29 -7.41
C SER A 164 6.52 -11.36 -8.47
N LYS A 165 7.09 -12.55 -8.69
CA LYS A 165 8.09 -12.80 -9.75
C LYS A 165 7.54 -12.44 -11.14
N LYS A 166 6.29 -12.80 -11.44
CA LYS A 166 5.61 -12.46 -12.70
C LYS A 166 5.58 -10.93 -12.88
N TRP A 167 5.12 -10.18 -11.88
CA TRP A 167 4.97 -8.73 -11.97
C TRP A 167 6.30 -7.97 -12.04
N ILE A 168 7.37 -8.52 -11.49
CA ILE A 168 8.73 -8.01 -11.69
C ILE A 168 9.12 -8.10 -13.16
N ALA A 169 8.84 -9.22 -13.82
CA ALA A 169 9.19 -9.44 -15.22
C ALA A 169 8.35 -8.61 -16.20
N GLU A 170 7.06 -8.45 -15.95
CA GLU A 170 6.13 -7.73 -16.82
C GLU A 170 6.29 -6.19 -16.77
N ASN A 171 6.93 -5.65 -15.74
CA ASN A 171 7.22 -4.22 -15.58
C ASN A 171 8.73 -3.90 -15.71
N SER A 172 9.45 -4.68 -16.51
CA SER A 172 10.89 -4.48 -16.78
C SER A 172 11.11 -3.55 -17.95
#